data_b35ccea8b0aa2f7ed38caa186508f267
#
_entry.id   b35ccea8b0aa2f7ed38caa186508f267
#
_cell.length_a   1.000
_cell.length_b   1.000
_cell.length_c   1.000
_cell.angle_alpha   90.00
_cell.angle_beta   90.00
_cell.angle_gamma   90.00
#
_symmetry.space_group_name_H-M   'P 1'
#
loop_
_entity.id
_entity.type
_entity.pdbx_description
1 polymer ?
#
loop_
_entity_poly.entity_id
_entity_poly.type
_entity_poly.pdbx_seq_one_letter_code
_entity_poly.pdbx_strand_id
1 'polypeptide(L)'
;MRITKVETVWFEALPQAEWARRGAGRQALPNNLWVRIHTDSGLIGLGETYYLPRAVAAVIHDVFAPLLIGRDARDIENHWSNMFALVNFCGAYGAEMRAISAIDVALWDLAGQNAGLPIYAMLGGRSRDRIGIYNTCVGHGRYDDLDAWLGGRAGELAESLLAQGITAMKIWPFDQFGPTLSGPVDTRKPMVMWGAQTAAGPRGHGIGGDELKAGLAIVEDIRRAVGERMAIAIEGHARWDLATATRIARALEPLDILWLEEIMPPDNVESFVRLKRETRIPLCQSERVFTRFGFRPWIERGATDIVMPDLSWGGGLTEGRKIAAMADTYFLPITCHDTIGPVALWAATHLMLHIPNGLIMETVRGYIDGWYDEVVTDRIEVREGHLHLPDRPGLGTRLREDILARPEARIEVSTEDTLKRW
;
A
#
# COMPACT_ATOMS: atom_id res chain seq x y z
N MET A 1 2.33 -14.98 26.57
CA MET A 1 1.50 -15.15 25.36
C MET A 1 2.36 -15.80 24.28
N ARG A 2 2.44 -17.13 24.33
CA ARG A 2 3.34 -17.91 23.47
C ARG A 2 2.71 -18.19 22.11
N ILE A 3 3.45 -17.97 21.03
CA ILE A 3 3.01 -18.32 19.67
C ILE A 3 2.96 -19.84 19.54
N THR A 4 1.81 -20.38 19.14
CA THR A 4 1.58 -21.82 18.97
C THR A 4 1.44 -22.26 17.53
N LYS A 5 0.99 -21.34 16.65
CA LYS A 5 0.75 -21.62 15.24
C LYS A 5 0.94 -20.35 14.41
N VAL A 6 1.58 -20.47 13.25
CA VAL A 6 1.60 -19.48 12.18
C VAL A 6 0.82 -20.03 11.01
N GLU A 7 -0.14 -19.27 10.50
CA GLU A 7 -1.02 -19.67 9.41
C GLU A 7 -1.02 -18.57 8.34
N THR A 8 -0.88 -18.97 7.09
CA THR A 8 -1.05 -18.06 5.95
C THR A 8 -2.25 -18.47 5.13
N VAL A 9 -2.94 -17.47 4.58
CA VAL A 9 -4.10 -17.65 3.71
C VAL A 9 -3.91 -16.80 2.47
N TRP A 10 -4.04 -17.40 1.28
CA TRP A 10 -4.04 -16.68 0.01
C TRP A 10 -4.95 -17.38 -0.99
N PHE A 11 -5.23 -16.74 -2.13
CA PHE A 11 -6.08 -17.30 -3.16
C PHE A 11 -5.30 -17.65 -4.42
N GLU A 12 -5.62 -18.78 -5.03
CA GLU A 12 -5.13 -19.08 -6.37
C GLU A 12 -5.86 -18.24 -7.42
N ALA A 13 -5.09 -17.76 -8.41
CA ALA A 13 -5.68 -17.09 -9.55
C ALA A 13 -6.58 -18.05 -10.32
N LEU A 14 -7.84 -17.67 -10.51
CA LEU A 14 -8.79 -18.40 -11.33
C LEU A 14 -8.63 -18.04 -12.81
N PRO A 15 -9.04 -18.90 -13.75
CA PRO A 15 -9.11 -18.56 -15.16
C PRO A 15 -10.00 -17.34 -15.39
N GLN A 16 -9.64 -16.48 -16.34
CA GLN A 16 -10.33 -15.22 -16.60
C GLN A 16 -11.84 -15.38 -16.83
N ALA A 17 -12.25 -16.45 -17.54
CA ALA A 17 -13.69 -16.76 -17.76
C ALA A 17 -14.43 -17.09 -16.46
N GLU A 18 -13.76 -17.61 -15.46
CA GLU A 18 -14.33 -17.90 -14.15
C GLU A 18 -14.39 -16.65 -13.26
N TRP A 19 -13.40 -15.76 -13.35
CA TRP A 19 -13.45 -14.43 -12.77
C TRP A 19 -14.63 -13.60 -13.28
N ALA A 20 -14.81 -13.55 -14.60
CA ALA A 20 -15.91 -12.83 -15.23
C ALA A 20 -17.29 -13.31 -14.74
N ARG A 21 -17.43 -14.63 -14.46
CA ARG A 21 -18.68 -15.21 -13.93
C ARG A 21 -18.94 -14.86 -12.46
N ARG A 22 -17.89 -14.57 -11.67
CA ARG A 22 -17.98 -14.30 -10.25
C ARG A 22 -18.08 -12.81 -9.89
N GLY A 23 -18.02 -11.92 -10.90
CA GLY A 23 -18.06 -10.46 -10.73
C GLY A 23 -16.70 -9.82 -10.51
N ALA A 24 -16.59 -8.55 -10.85
CA ALA A 24 -15.31 -7.81 -10.85
C ALA A 24 -14.63 -7.69 -9.48
N GLY A 25 -15.39 -7.78 -8.38
CA GLY A 25 -14.89 -7.64 -7.00
C GLY A 25 -13.83 -8.65 -6.55
N ARG A 26 -13.75 -9.80 -7.20
CA ARG A 26 -12.86 -10.89 -6.81
C ARG A 26 -11.49 -10.88 -7.49
N GLN A 27 -11.21 -9.93 -8.36
CA GLN A 27 -9.95 -9.88 -9.13
C GLN A 27 -8.73 -9.48 -8.28
N ALA A 28 -8.93 -8.75 -7.19
CA ALA A 28 -7.83 -8.29 -6.34
C ALA A 28 -7.28 -9.39 -5.41
N LEU A 29 -8.11 -10.32 -4.96
CA LEU A 29 -7.77 -11.33 -3.95
C LEU A 29 -6.55 -12.22 -4.26
N PRO A 30 -6.26 -12.63 -5.51
CA PRO A 30 -5.12 -13.52 -5.79
C PRO A 30 -3.74 -12.95 -5.49
N ASN A 31 -3.62 -11.66 -5.28
CA ASN A 31 -2.35 -11.02 -4.91
C ASN A 31 -2.18 -10.84 -3.41
N ASN A 32 -3.26 -10.96 -2.63
CA ASN A 32 -3.22 -10.79 -1.18
C ASN A 32 -2.74 -12.07 -0.48
N LEU A 33 -2.06 -11.86 0.63
CA LEU A 33 -1.74 -12.89 1.61
C LEU A 33 -2.05 -12.35 3.00
N TRP A 34 -2.82 -13.11 3.76
CA TRP A 34 -3.10 -12.84 5.17
C TRP A 34 -2.30 -13.78 6.06
N VAL A 35 -1.80 -13.25 7.17
CA VAL A 35 -1.08 -13.99 8.20
C VAL A 35 -1.94 -14.02 9.46
N ARG A 36 -2.14 -15.19 10.03
CA ARG A 36 -2.79 -15.40 11.32
C ARG A 36 -1.78 -16.01 12.30
N ILE A 37 -1.46 -15.29 13.37
CA ILE A 37 -0.58 -15.77 14.43
C ILE A 37 -1.43 -16.17 15.64
N HIS A 38 -1.45 -17.45 15.96
CA HIS A 38 -2.22 -18.01 17.08
C HIS A 38 -1.34 -18.16 18.31
N THR A 39 -1.94 -17.94 19.48
CA THR A 39 -1.26 -18.00 20.76
C THR A 39 -1.92 -19.00 21.73
N ASP A 40 -1.18 -19.38 22.78
CA ASP A 40 -1.67 -20.22 23.86
C ASP A 40 -2.75 -19.56 24.73
N SER A 41 -2.95 -18.25 24.61
CA SER A 41 -4.05 -17.51 25.25
C SER A 41 -5.35 -17.54 24.44
N GLY A 42 -5.36 -18.14 23.25
CA GLY A 42 -6.51 -18.19 22.34
C GLY A 42 -6.66 -16.92 21.47
N LEU A 43 -5.81 -15.92 21.62
CA LEU A 43 -5.81 -14.75 20.76
C LEU A 43 -5.18 -15.08 19.40
N ILE A 44 -5.70 -14.43 18.35
CA ILE A 44 -5.24 -14.57 16.97
C ILE A 44 -4.95 -13.17 16.42
N GLY A 45 -3.69 -12.92 16.07
CA GLY A 45 -3.30 -11.68 15.41
C GLY A 45 -3.39 -11.80 13.90
N LEU A 46 -3.78 -10.71 13.25
CA LEU A 46 -4.01 -10.63 11.81
C LEU A 46 -3.07 -9.62 11.16
N GLY A 47 -2.42 -10.03 10.07
CA GLY A 47 -1.62 -9.17 9.20
C GLY A 47 -1.90 -9.44 7.73
N GLU A 48 -1.46 -8.54 6.88
CA GLU A 48 -1.68 -8.62 5.43
C GLU A 48 -0.48 -8.11 4.67
N THR A 49 -0.26 -8.69 3.48
CA THR A 49 0.63 -8.16 2.47
C THR A 49 0.09 -8.44 1.07
N TYR A 50 0.75 -7.91 0.06
CA TYR A 50 0.31 -7.97 -1.34
C TYR A 50 1.48 -8.32 -2.27
N TYR A 51 1.19 -8.96 -3.38
CA TYR A 51 2.10 -9.52 -4.37
C TYR A 51 2.89 -10.75 -3.90
N LEU A 52 3.12 -11.66 -4.83
CA LEU A 52 3.93 -12.88 -4.68
C LEU A 52 3.51 -13.77 -3.49
N PRO A 53 2.19 -14.03 -3.26
CA PRO A 53 1.72 -14.68 -2.04
C PRO A 53 2.40 -16.04 -1.77
N ARG A 54 2.70 -16.85 -2.80
CA ARG A 54 3.41 -18.12 -2.65
C ARG A 54 4.85 -17.97 -2.17
N ALA A 55 5.58 -16.99 -2.70
CA ALA A 55 6.96 -16.73 -2.26
C ALA A 55 6.99 -16.20 -0.84
N VAL A 56 6.03 -15.31 -0.50
CA VAL A 56 5.88 -14.78 0.86
C VAL A 56 5.50 -15.89 1.84
N ALA A 57 4.55 -16.78 1.50
CA ALA A 57 4.17 -17.92 2.34
C ALA A 57 5.37 -18.84 2.60
N ALA A 58 6.14 -19.19 1.58
CA ALA A 58 7.35 -20.00 1.72
C ALA A 58 8.34 -19.34 2.71
N VAL A 59 8.61 -18.05 2.59
CA VAL A 59 9.49 -17.34 3.54
C VAL A 59 8.91 -17.40 4.96
N ILE A 60 7.60 -17.21 5.12
CA ILE A 60 6.96 -17.27 6.44
C ILE A 60 7.12 -18.67 7.05
N HIS A 61 6.82 -19.73 6.31
CA HIS A 61 6.77 -21.08 6.86
C HIS A 61 8.15 -21.73 6.99
N ASP A 62 9.02 -21.57 5.99
CA ASP A 62 10.34 -22.22 5.97
C ASP A 62 11.39 -21.45 6.79
N VAL A 63 11.25 -20.10 6.90
CA VAL A 63 12.29 -19.25 7.49
C VAL A 63 11.84 -18.64 8.81
N PHE A 64 10.64 -18.04 8.88
CA PHE A 64 10.24 -17.24 10.05
C PHE A 64 9.44 -18.02 11.09
N ALA A 65 8.60 -18.96 10.69
CA ALA A 65 7.83 -19.78 11.65
C ALA A 65 8.74 -20.52 12.66
N PRO A 66 9.91 -21.06 12.27
CA PRO A 66 10.86 -21.64 13.23
C PRO A 66 11.41 -20.66 14.26
N LEU A 67 11.52 -19.37 13.91
CA LEU A 67 11.97 -18.33 14.85
C LEU A 67 10.86 -17.87 15.81
N LEU A 68 9.61 -17.98 15.40
CA LEU A 68 8.45 -17.41 16.10
C LEU A 68 7.76 -18.42 17.03
N ILE A 69 7.56 -19.66 16.56
CA ILE A 69 6.82 -20.68 17.32
C ILE A 69 7.54 -20.96 18.65
N GLY A 70 6.72 -20.99 19.72
CA GLY A 70 7.21 -21.17 21.09
C GLY A 70 7.69 -19.89 21.77
N ARG A 71 7.83 -18.78 21.05
CA ARG A 71 8.27 -17.48 21.59
C ARG A 71 7.09 -16.63 22.09
N ASP A 72 7.42 -15.61 22.86
CA ASP A 72 6.42 -14.65 23.34
C ASP A 72 6.07 -13.64 22.23
N ALA A 73 4.81 -13.59 21.84
CA ALA A 73 4.33 -12.69 20.78
C ALA A 73 4.45 -11.20 21.13
N ARG A 74 4.69 -10.84 22.40
CA ARG A 74 4.86 -9.46 22.87
C ARG A 74 6.22 -8.87 22.54
N ASP A 75 7.21 -9.69 22.21
CA ASP A 75 8.60 -9.27 21.93
C ASP A 75 8.75 -8.77 20.47
N ILE A 76 7.86 -7.87 20.03
CA ILE A 76 7.70 -7.43 18.62
C ILE A 76 9.03 -6.94 18.04
N GLU A 77 9.73 -6.03 18.73
CA GLU A 77 11.02 -5.48 18.24
C GLU A 77 12.09 -6.57 18.11
N ASN A 78 12.11 -7.53 19.03
CA ASN A 78 13.05 -8.65 18.98
C ASN A 78 12.72 -9.59 17.79
N HIS A 79 11.44 -9.90 17.57
CA HIS A 79 11.02 -10.69 16.42
C HIS A 79 11.36 -9.99 15.11
N TRP A 80 11.05 -8.70 14.99
CA TRP A 80 11.39 -7.92 13.82
C TRP A 80 12.91 -7.95 13.55
N SER A 81 13.73 -7.68 14.57
CA SER A 81 15.19 -7.65 14.45
C SER A 81 15.79 -8.99 14.05
N ASN A 82 15.27 -10.09 14.62
CA ASN A 82 15.75 -11.44 14.30
C ASN A 82 15.36 -11.85 12.87
N MET A 83 14.13 -11.60 12.45
CA MET A 83 13.68 -11.86 11.08
C MET A 83 14.51 -11.06 10.08
N PHE A 84 14.68 -9.77 10.33
CA PHE A 84 15.47 -8.89 9.46
C PHE A 84 16.95 -9.31 9.40
N ALA A 85 17.58 -9.60 10.53
CA ALA A 85 18.96 -10.05 10.57
C ALA A 85 19.20 -11.31 9.76
N LEU A 86 18.26 -12.27 9.82
CA LEU A 86 18.36 -13.51 9.07
C LEU A 86 18.27 -13.30 7.55
N VAL A 87 17.30 -12.49 7.09
CA VAL A 87 17.09 -12.29 5.64
C VAL A 87 17.90 -11.15 5.05
N ASN A 88 18.51 -10.31 5.86
CA ASN A 88 19.44 -9.27 5.39
C ASN A 88 20.60 -9.86 4.57
N PHE A 89 20.97 -11.09 4.86
CA PHE A 89 21.95 -11.85 4.08
C PHE A 89 21.51 -12.10 2.63
N CYS A 90 20.18 -12.17 2.39
CA CYS A 90 19.57 -12.37 1.06
C CYS A 90 19.14 -11.04 0.40
N GLY A 91 19.31 -9.89 1.06
CA GLY A 91 18.94 -8.58 0.55
C GLY A 91 17.75 -7.91 1.24
N ALA A 92 16.82 -8.65 1.82
CA ALA A 92 15.67 -8.18 2.61
C ALA A 92 14.75 -7.12 1.95
N TYR A 93 14.62 -7.12 0.62
CA TYR A 93 13.83 -6.13 -0.14
C TYR A 93 12.77 -6.75 -1.06
N GLY A 94 12.38 -7.98 -0.85
CA GLY A 94 11.42 -8.69 -1.68
C GLY A 94 10.32 -9.36 -0.86
N ALA A 95 10.09 -10.64 -1.14
CA ALA A 95 9.13 -11.46 -0.40
C ALA A 95 9.43 -11.52 1.10
N GLU A 96 10.69 -11.44 1.47
CA GLU A 96 11.18 -11.45 2.85
C GLU A 96 10.65 -10.26 3.65
N MET A 97 10.75 -9.05 3.10
CA MET A 97 10.27 -7.85 3.79
C MET A 97 8.73 -7.81 3.84
N ARG A 98 8.06 -8.30 2.81
CA ARG A 98 6.60 -8.47 2.80
C ARG A 98 6.15 -9.44 3.89
N ALA A 99 6.87 -10.54 4.07
CA ALA A 99 6.63 -11.51 5.15
C ALA A 99 6.83 -10.88 6.53
N ILE A 100 7.94 -10.14 6.74
CA ILE A 100 8.19 -9.39 7.98
C ILE A 100 7.05 -8.41 8.26
N SER A 101 6.62 -7.66 7.23
CA SER A 101 5.57 -6.65 7.35
C SER A 101 4.25 -7.24 7.83
N ALA A 102 3.80 -8.34 7.21
CA ALA A 102 2.56 -8.99 7.60
C ALA A 102 2.63 -9.61 9.00
N ILE A 103 3.76 -10.23 9.36
CA ILE A 103 3.98 -10.78 10.71
C ILE A 103 4.00 -9.64 11.75
N ASP A 104 4.68 -8.54 11.47
CA ASP A 104 4.77 -7.39 12.37
C ASP A 104 3.39 -6.81 12.69
N VAL A 105 2.56 -6.59 11.68
CA VAL A 105 1.17 -6.12 11.87
C VAL A 105 0.36 -7.11 12.72
N ALA A 106 0.50 -8.42 12.48
CA ALA A 106 -0.19 -9.44 13.27
C ALA A 106 0.27 -9.46 14.74
N LEU A 107 1.56 -9.21 15.00
CA LEU A 107 2.08 -9.11 16.37
C LEU A 107 1.59 -7.85 17.09
N TRP A 108 1.50 -6.72 16.39
CA TRP A 108 0.90 -5.50 16.95
C TRP A 108 -0.59 -5.68 17.23
N ASP A 109 -1.33 -6.38 16.37
CA ASP A 109 -2.72 -6.75 16.61
C ASP A 109 -2.87 -7.58 17.90
N LEU A 110 -2.03 -8.62 18.07
CA LEU A 110 -1.99 -9.42 19.29
C LEU A 110 -1.68 -8.59 20.53
N ALA A 111 -0.72 -7.69 20.46
CA ALA A 111 -0.35 -6.83 21.58
C ALA A 111 -1.53 -5.94 22.01
N GLY A 112 -2.22 -5.34 21.04
CA GLY A 112 -3.42 -4.54 21.30
C GLY A 112 -4.57 -5.36 21.86
N GLN A 113 -4.86 -6.54 21.30
CA GLN A 113 -5.88 -7.48 21.83
C GLN A 113 -5.56 -7.88 23.28
N ASN A 114 -4.32 -8.26 23.57
CA ASN A 114 -3.88 -8.65 24.91
C ASN A 114 -3.98 -7.52 25.93
N ALA A 115 -3.73 -6.28 25.51
CA ALA A 115 -3.84 -5.10 26.37
C ALA A 115 -5.26 -4.56 26.49
N GLY A 116 -6.21 -5.03 25.66
CA GLY A 116 -7.56 -4.47 25.57
C GLY A 116 -7.59 -3.07 24.95
N LEU A 117 -6.58 -2.71 24.15
CA LEU A 117 -6.39 -1.37 23.57
C LEU A 117 -6.24 -1.43 22.04
N PRO A 118 -6.74 -0.42 21.31
CA PRO A 118 -6.44 -0.29 19.89
C PRO A 118 -4.95 -0.02 19.65
N ILE A 119 -4.44 -0.39 18.46
CA ILE A 119 -3.01 -0.25 18.13
C ILE A 119 -2.52 1.19 18.30
N TYR A 120 -3.26 2.20 17.85
CA TYR A 120 -2.83 3.60 18.03
C TYR A 120 -2.61 3.96 19.51
N ALA A 121 -3.38 3.38 20.44
CA ALA A 121 -3.18 3.59 21.88
C ALA A 121 -1.92 2.88 22.39
N MET A 122 -1.61 1.70 21.87
CA MET A 122 -0.35 0.99 22.14
C MET A 122 0.88 1.75 21.63
N LEU A 123 0.74 2.50 20.55
CA LEU A 123 1.80 3.35 19.98
C LEU A 123 2.07 4.61 20.82
N GLY A 124 1.12 5.03 21.67
CA GLY A 124 1.25 6.22 22.53
C GLY A 124 0.06 7.17 22.48
N GLY A 125 -1.04 6.78 21.85
CA GLY A 125 -2.27 7.57 21.75
C GLY A 125 -2.42 8.27 20.40
N ARG A 126 -3.53 8.98 20.27
CA ARG A 126 -3.90 9.72 19.05
C ARG A 126 -3.30 11.12 19.04
N SER A 127 -2.82 11.57 17.88
CA SER A 127 -2.55 12.97 17.57
C SER A 127 -3.77 13.65 16.89
N ARG A 128 -4.71 12.85 16.36
CA ARG A 128 -5.97 13.29 15.72
C ARG A 128 -7.05 12.22 15.82
N ASP A 129 -8.32 12.63 15.74
CA ASP A 129 -9.47 11.71 15.85
C ASP A 129 -9.85 11.06 14.51
N ARG A 130 -9.44 11.64 13.41
CA ARG A 130 -9.70 11.17 12.04
C ARG A 130 -8.58 11.62 11.11
N ILE A 131 -8.45 10.96 9.97
CA ILE A 131 -7.49 11.31 8.92
C ILE A 131 -8.22 11.51 7.59
N GLY A 132 -7.93 12.63 6.90
CA GLY A 132 -8.43 12.87 5.55
C GLY A 132 -7.92 11.84 4.56
N ILE A 133 -8.69 11.58 3.50
CA ILE A 133 -8.33 10.62 2.46
C ILE A 133 -8.16 11.25 1.09
N TYR A 134 -7.33 10.62 0.27
CA TYR A 134 -7.40 10.77 -1.17
C TYR A 134 -7.81 9.45 -1.82
N ASN A 135 -8.42 9.53 -3.01
CA ASN A 135 -8.80 8.35 -3.78
C ASN A 135 -7.78 8.08 -4.89
N THR A 136 -7.14 6.92 -4.85
CA THR A 136 -6.41 6.39 -6.01
C THR A 136 -7.42 5.84 -7.00
N CYS A 137 -7.44 6.43 -8.21
CA CYS A 137 -8.51 6.25 -9.17
C CYS A 137 -8.34 4.99 -10.03
N VAL A 138 -8.36 3.84 -9.39
CA VAL A 138 -8.27 2.49 -9.99
C VAL A 138 -9.69 2.07 -10.27
N GLY A 139 -10.62 2.16 -10.46
CA GLY A 139 -11.95 1.59 -10.67
C GLY A 139 -12.14 0.16 -10.16
N HIS A 140 -13.26 -0.09 -9.53
CA HIS A 140 -13.68 -1.42 -9.09
C HIS A 140 -15.19 -1.46 -8.82
N GLY A 141 -15.82 -2.59 -9.16
CA GLY A 141 -17.25 -2.81 -8.92
C GLY A 141 -18.11 -1.78 -9.64
N ARG A 142 -18.86 -0.97 -8.90
CA ARG A 142 -19.72 0.10 -9.44
C ARG A 142 -18.94 1.37 -9.83
N TYR A 143 -17.66 1.47 -9.48
CA TYR A 143 -16.85 2.63 -9.77
C TYR A 143 -15.93 2.35 -10.95
N ASP A 144 -16.10 3.09 -12.02
CA ASP A 144 -15.31 3.04 -13.25
C ASP A 144 -14.20 4.11 -13.27
N ASP A 145 -13.61 4.41 -12.10
CA ASP A 145 -12.71 5.54 -11.91
C ASP A 145 -11.57 5.57 -12.94
N LEU A 146 -10.92 4.42 -13.18
CA LEU A 146 -9.84 4.30 -14.17
C LEU A 146 -10.35 4.61 -15.59
N ASP A 147 -11.45 3.97 -16.00
CA ASP A 147 -12.03 4.15 -17.33
C ASP A 147 -12.60 5.56 -17.50
N ALA A 148 -13.05 6.19 -16.42
CA ALA A 148 -13.55 7.55 -16.45
C ALA A 148 -12.45 8.55 -16.81
N TRP A 149 -11.33 8.56 -16.09
CA TRP A 149 -10.29 9.55 -16.39
C TRP A 149 -9.49 9.23 -17.66
N LEU A 150 -9.29 7.94 -18.02
CA LEU A 150 -8.70 7.55 -19.29
C LEU A 150 -9.62 7.86 -20.48
N GLY A 151 -10.93 7.77 -20.28
CA GLY A 151 -11.96 7.95 -21.31
C GLY A 151 -12.45 9.40 -21.49
N GLY A 152 -11.77 10.40 -20.92
CA GLY A 152 -12.12 11.82 -21.10
C GLY A 152 -13.26 12.31 -20.19
N ARG A 153 -13.54 11.62 -19.08
CA ARG A 153 -14.53 11.98 -18.05
C ARG A 153 -13.86 12.27 -16.68
N ALA A 154 -12.63 12.79 -16.71
CA ALA A 154 -11.87 13.04 -15.48
C ALA A 154 -12.52 14.12 -14.60
N GLY A 155 -13.13 15.14 -15.21
CA GLY A 155 -13.90 16.16 -14.53
C GLY A 155 -15.13 15.60 -13.82
N GLU A 156 -15.91 14.72 -14.48
CA GLU A 156 -17.07 14.05 -13.87
C GLU A 156 -16.66 13.16 -12.71
N LEU A 157 -15.53 12.47 -12.83
CA LEU A 157 -14.97 11.67 -11.74
C LEU A 157 -14.65 12.55 -10.53
N ALA A 158 -14.00 13.69 -10.73
CA ALA A 158 -13.66 14.62 -9.66
C ALA A 158 -14.93 15.16 -8.95
N GLU A 159 -15.99 15.50 -9.71
CA GLU A 159 -17.30 15.88 -9.16
C GLU A 159 -17.92 14.77 -8.31
N SER A 160 -17.84 13.52 -8.79
CA SER A 160 -18.33 12.33 -8.08
C SER A 160 -17.60 12.10 -6.75
N LEU A 161 -16.28 12.34 -6.70
CA LEU A 161 -15.49 12.27 -5.47
C LEU A 161 -15.86 13.37 -4.48
N LEU A 162 -15.99 14.61 -4.96
CA LEU A 162 -16.44 15.76 -4.13
C LEU A 162 -17.82 15.53 -3.53
N ALA A 163 -18.74 14.90 -4.27
CA ALA A 163 -20.07 14.55 -3.76
C ALA A 163 -20.03 13.56 -2.60
N GLN A 164 -18.93 12.80 -2.45
CA GLN A 164 -18.66 11.89 -1.33
C GLN A 164 -17.78 12.54 -0.22
N GLY A 165 -17.49 13.83 -0.34
CA GLY A 165 -16.61 14.54 0.58
C GLY A 165 -15.11 14.27 0.38
N ILE A 166 -14.72 13.56 -0.69
CA ILE A 166 -13.33 13.27 -1.01
C ILE A 166 -12.77 14.41 -1.84
N THR A 167 -11.82 15.16 -1.27
CA THR A 167 -11.28 16.39 -1.85
C THR A 167 -9.88 16.23 -2.45
N ALA A 168 -9.37 15.00 -2.50
CA ALA A 168 -8.08 14.70 -3.12
C ALA A 168 -8.16 13.41 -3.93
N MET A 169 -7.46 13.36 -5.08
CA MET A 169 -7.42 12.22 -5.98
C MET A 169 -6.02 11.99 -6.53
N LYS A 170 -5.71 10.73 -6.88
CA LYS A 170 -4.46 10.33 -7.54
C LYS A 170 -4.76 9.64 -8.87
N ILE A 171 -4.08 10.08 -9.93
CA ILE A 171 -4.13 9.54 -11.30
C ILE A 171 -2.73 9.44 -11.88
N TRP A 172 -2.55 8.66 -12.96
CA TRP A 172 -1.25 8.44 -13.65
C TRP A 172 -1.35 8.67 -15.16
N PRO A 173 -1.64 9.90 -15.59
CA PRO A 173 -2.03 10.19 -16.96
C PRO A 173 -0.93 10.01 -18.00
N PHE A 174 0.35 9.89 -17.58
CA PHE A 174 1.48 9.75 -18.49
C PHE A 174 1.94 8.31 -18.69
N ASP A 175 1.56 7.38 -17.82
CA ASP A 175 2.06 5.99 -17.85
C ASP A 175 1.68 5.24 -19.13
N GLN A 176 0.52 5.56 -19.69
CA GLN A 176 0.05 4.97 -20.95
C GLN A 176 0.97 5.24 -22.15
N PHE A 177 1.84 6.26 -22.05
CA PHE A 177 2.80 6.62 -23.10
C PHE A 177 4.20 6.04 -22.87
N GLY A 178 4.42 5.41 -21.72
CA GLY A 178 5.65 4.69 -21.45
C GLY A 178 5.73 3.36 -22.19
N PRO A 179 6.95 2.80 -22.38
CA PRO A 179 7.11 1.50 -23.01
C PRO A 179 6.37 0.40 -22.25
N THR A 180 5.79 -0.55 -22.98
CA THR A 180 5.14 -1.73 -22.41
C THR A 180 6.11 -2.91 -22.34
N LEU A 181 5.78 -3.91 -21.53
CA LEU A 181 6.52 -5.18 -21.50
C LEU A 181 6.49 -5.82 -22.88
N SER A 182 7.64 -6.26 -23.38
CA SER A 182 7.76 -6.92 -24.67
C SER A 182 7.57 -8.45 -24.55
N GLY A 183 7.01 -9.06 -25.59
CA GLY A 183 6.78 -10.50 -25.70
C GLY A 183 5.39 -10.96 -25.24
N PRO A 184 5.12 -12.27 -25.34
CA PRO A 184 3.83 -12.82 -24.91
C PRO A 184 3.69 -12.73 -23.40
N VAL A 185 2.74 -11.92 -22.96
CA VAL A 185 2.45 -11.68 -21.55
C VAL A 185 1.24 -12.51 -21.15
N ASP A 186 1.37 -13.41 -20.19
CA ASP A 186 0.23 -14.15 -19.65
C ASP A 186 -0.63 -13.24 -18.77
N THR A 187 -1.59 -12.55 -19.39
CA THR A 187 -2.52 -11.64 -18.71
C THR A 187 -3.46 -12.33 -17.71
N ARG A 188 -3.44 -13.67 -17.65
CA ARG A 188 -4.17 -14.44 -16.62
C ARG A 188 -3.48 -14.34 -15.25
N LYS A 189 -2.21 -13.93 -15.22
CA LYS A 189 -1.47 -13.70 -13.98
C LYS A 189 -1.72 -12.27 -13.49
N PRO A 190 -2.31 -12.07 -12.32
CA PRO A 190 -2.69 -10.73 -11.85
C PRO A 190 -1.55 -9.71 -11.87
N MET A 191 -0.36 -10.11 -11.42
CA MET A 191 0.81 -9.23 -11.41
C MET A 191 1.30 -8.86 -12.81
N VAL A 192 1.21 -9.80 -13.75
CA VAL A 192 1.60 -9.56 -15.15
C VAL A 192 0.56 -8.69 -15.86
N MET A 193 -0.73 -8.91 -15.58
CA MET A 193 -1.81 -8.09 -16.12
C MET A 193 -1.68 -6.64 -15.66
N TRP A 194 -1.43 -6.40 -14.39
CA TRP A 194 -1.19 -5.07 -13.84
C TRP A 194 -0.01 -4.38 -14.54
N GLY A 195 1.13 -5.07 -14.64
CA GLY A 195 2.32 -4.56 -15.32
C GLY A 195 2.13 -4.30 -16.81
N ALA A 196 1.29 -5.09 -17.49
CA ALA A 196 1.03 -4.93 -18.92
C ALA A 196 0.04 -3.79 -19.23
N GLN A 197 -0.85 -3.48 -18.30
CA GLN A 197 -1.93 -2.51 -18.55
C GLN A 197 -1.61 -1.08 -18.14
N THR A 198 -0.83 -0.85 -17.08
CA THR A 198 -0.78 0.49 -16.51
C THR A 198 0.55 0.95 -15.96
N ALA A 199 1.29 0.13 -15.24
CA ALA A 199 2.25 0.71 -14.31
C ALA A 199 3.64 0.12 -14.37
N ALA A 200 3.80 -1.09 -14.82
CA ALA A 200 5.11 -1.73 -14.88
C ALA A 200 5.55 -1.96 -16.32
N GLY A 201 6.65 -1.40 -16.67
CA GLY A 201 7.26 -1.56 -17.99
C GLY A 201 8.70 -1.08 -17.97
N PRO A 202 9.43 -1.25 -19.06
CA PRO A 202 10.75 -0.66 -19.21
C PRO A 202 10.69 0.85 -18.99
N ARG A 203 11.80 1.44 -18.57
CA ARG A 203 11.92 2.89 -18.41
C ARG A 203 11.69 3.60 -19.72
N GLY A 204 10.87 4.67 -19.71
CA GLY A 204 10.68 5.57 -20.83
C GLY A 204 11.81 6.60 -20.92
N HIS A 205 12.32 6.80 -22.11
CA HIS A 205 13.41 7.73 -22.43
C HIS A 205 12.96 8.89 -23.32
N GLY A 206 11.72 9.29 -23.20
CA GLY A 206 11.11 10.41 -23.91
C GLY A 206 9.61 10.33 -23.90
N ILE A 207 8.96 11.46 -23.99
CA ILE A 207 7.53 11.62 -24.20
C ILE A 207 7.31 12.59 -25.37
N GLY A 208 6.49 12.23 -26.34
CA GLY A 208 6.17 13.07 -27.49
C GLY A 208 5.42 14.34 -27.09
N GLY A 209 5.39 15.34 -27.96
CA GLY A 209 4.66 16.58 -27.70
C GLY A 209 3.16 16.35 -27.57
N ASP A 210 2.60 15.51 -28.40
CA ASP A 210 1.16 15.18 -28.39
C ASP A 210 0.78 14.25 -27.23
N GLU A 211 1.66 13.31 -26.86
CA GLU A 211 1.51 12.47 -25.68
C GLU A 211 1.51 13.30 -24.38
N LEU A 212 2.45 14.24 -24.27
CA LEU A 212 2.49 15.18 -23.15
C LEU A 212 1.22 16.00 -23.05
N LYS A 213 0.74 16.57 -24.17
CA LYS A 213 -0.52 17.31 -24.21
C LYS A 213 -1.72 16.43 -23.83
N ALA A 214 -1.76 15.19 -24.30
CA ALA A 214 -2.84 14.27 -23.97
C ALA A 214 -2.89 13.96 -22.46
N GLY A 215 -1.74 13.73 -21.82
CA GLY A 215 -1.67 13.57 -20.37
C GLY A 215 -2.10 14.81 -19.59
N LEU A 216 -1.65 16.01 -20.04
CA LEU A 216 -2.06 17.28 -19.43
C LEU A 216 -3.55 17.55 -19.58
N ALA A 217 -4.16 17.23 -20.72
CA ALA A 217 -5.58 17.45 -20.98
C ALA A 217 -6.48 16.74 -19.96
N ILE A 218 -6.06 15.60 -19.41
CA ILE A 218 -6.78 14.88 -18.35
C ILE A 218 -6.81 15.74 -17.07
N VAL A 219 -5.68 16.31 -16.68
CA VAL A 219 -5.57 17.15 -15.49
C VAL A 219 -6.31 18.49 -15.70
N GLU A 220 -6.22 19.06 -16.89
CA GLU A 220 -6.93 20.29 -17.28
C GLU A 220 -8.46 20.08 -17.24
N ASP A 221 -8.95 18.90 -17.61
CA ASP A 221 -10.37 18.55 -17.52
C ASP A 221 -10.86 18.58 -16.07
N ILE A 222 -10.10 18.00 -15.15
CA ILE A 222 -10.40 18.07 -13.71
C ILE A 222 -10.41 19.54 -13.24
N ARG A 223 -9.37 20.32 -13.56
CA ARG A 223 -9.29 21.74 -13.16
C ARG A 223 -10.45 22.57 -13.72
N ARG A 224 -10.87 22.30 -14.95
CA ARG A 224 -12.02 22.97 -15.57
C ARG A 224 -13.33 22.65 -14.86
N ALA A 225 -13.53 21.38 -14.46
CA ALA A 225 -14.77 20.95 -13.82
C ALA A 225 -14.88 21.43 -12.38
N VAL A 226 -13.81 21.32 -11.58
CA VAL A 226 -13.89 21.48 -10.12
C VAL A 226 -12.95 22.56 -9.55
N GLY A 227 -12.06 23.13 -10.36
CA GLY A 227 -11.09 24.14 -9.92
C GLY A 227 -10.17 23.61 -8.82
N GLU A 228 -9.90 24.45 -7.82
CA GLU A 228 -9.03 24.15 -6.67
C GLU A 228 -9.72 23.29 -5.58
N ARG A 229 -11.01 22.97 -5.73
CA ARG A 229 -11.74 22.13 -4.76
C ARG A 229 -11.21 20.70 -4.70
N MET A 230 -10.48 20.23 -5.73
CA MET A 230 -9.87 18.92 -5.81
C MET A 230 -8.34 19.05 -5.79
N ALA A 231 -7.69 18.51 -4.78
CA ALA A 231 -6.25 18.33 -4.79
C ALA A 231 -5.88 17.13 -5.70
N ILE A 232 -4.91 17.32 -6.59
CA ILE A 232 -4.57 16.31 -7.61
C ILE A 232 -3.14 15.82 -7.36
N ALA A 233 -2.98 14.54 -7.03
CA ALA A 233 -1.71 13.86 -7.01
C ALA A 233 -1.46 13.16 -8.36
N ILE A 234 -0.23 13.23 -8.86
CA ILE A 234 0.18 12.57 -10.10
C ILE A 234 1.19 11.49 -9.77
N GLU A 235 0.85 10.26 -10.13
CA GLU A 235 1.69 9.09 -10.01
C GLU A 235 2.46 8.84 -11.31
N GLY A 236 3.71 8.36 -11.21
CA GLY A 236 4.54 8.00 -12.36
C GLY A 236 5.06 6.56 -12.33
N HIS A 237 4.73 5.76 -11.32
CA HIS A 237 5.06 4.34 -11.16
C HIS A 237 6.51 3.98 -11.56
N ALA A 238 7.47 4.87 -11.27
CA ALA A 238 8.89 4.70 -11.59
C ALA A 238 9.19 4.54 -13.09
N ARG A 239 8.39 5.14 -13.97
CA ARG A 239 8.40 4.88 -15.42
C ARG A 239 9.41 5.70 -16.23
N TRP A 240 9.86 6.86 -15.76
CA TRP A 240 10.55 7.83 -16.59
C TRP A 240 12.03 8.02 -16.22
N ASP A 241 12.83 8.48 -17.16
CA ASP A 241 14.17 9.01 -16.87
C ASP A 241 14.11 10.45 -16.37
N LEU A 242 15.23 10.97 -15.88
CA LEU A 242 15.30 12.30 -15.28
C LEU A 242 14.91 13.42 -16.27
N ALA A 243 15.30 13.32 -17.53
CA ALA A 243 14.99 14.36 -18.51
C ALA A 243 13.50 14.42 -18.83
N THR A 244 12.88 13.25 -18.99
CA THR A 244 11.43 13.11 -19.23
C THR A 244 10.63 13.50 -18.00
N ALA A 245 11.05 13.04 -16.81
CA ALA A 245 10.44 13.41 -15.54
C ALA A 245 10.46 14.94 -15.32
N THR A 246 11.59 15.59 -15.60
CA THR A 246 11.69 17.05 -15.52
C THR A 246 10.75 17.76 -16.51
N ARG A 247 10.64 17.24 -17.73
CA ARG A 247 9.73 17.80 -18.74
C ARG A 247 8.27 17.69 -18.32
N ILE A 248 7.86 16.53 -17.79
CA ILE A 248 6.50 16.29 -17.29
C ILE A 248 6.24 17.22 -16.10
N ALA A 249 7.14 17.25 -15.11
CA ALA A 249 6.99 18.05 -13.90
C ALA A 249 6.79 19.54 -14.24
N ARG A 250 7.64 20.12 -15.11
CA ARG A 250 7.52 21.52 -15.54
C ARG A 250 6.21 21.81 -16.27
N ALA A 251 5.73 20.87 -17.07
CA ALA A 251 4.46 21.02 -17.78
C ALA A 251 3.24 20.98 -16.86
N LEU A 252 3.34 20.29 -15.73
CA LEU A 252 2.30 20.19 -14.70
C LEU A 252 2.27 21.40 -13.75
N GLU A 253 3.35 22.20 -13.62
CA GLU A 253 3.43 23.32 -12.66
C GLU A 253 2.26 24.30 -12.73
N PRO A 254 1.73 24.69 -13.91
CA PRO A 254 0.59 25.60 -14.00
C PRO A 254 -0.73 25.02 -13.47
N LEU A 255 -0.79 23.70 -13.19
CA LEU A 255 -2.02 22.98 -12.86
C LEU A 255 -2.17 22.73 -11.36
N ASP A 256 -1.34 23.33 -10.49
CA ASP A 256 -1.41 23.25 -9.04
C ASP A 256 -1.53 21.81 -8.51
N ILE A 257 -0.47 21.03 -8.75
CA ILE A 257 -0.41 19.61 -8.39
C ILE A 257 -0.03 19.45 -6.91
N LEU A 258 -0.76 18.60 -6.18
CA LEU A 258 -0.53 18.31 -4.77
C LEU A 258 0.85 17.69 -4.54
N TRP A 259 1.19 16.66 -5.34
CA TRP A 259 2.53 16.08 -5.42
C TRP A 259 2.73 15.29 -6.71
N LEU A 260 3.98 15.07 -7.04
CA LEU A 260 4.44 14.15 -8.08
C LEU A 260 5.06 12.93 -7.39
N GLU A 261 4.44 11.76 -7.58
CA GLU A 261 4.80 10.50 -6.93
C GLU A 261 5.62 9.63 -7.87
N GLU A 262 6.70 9.07 -7.37
CA GLU A 262 7.53 8.05 -8.05
C GLU A 262 7.72 8.22 -9.57
N ILE A 263 7.94 9.42 -10.05
CA ILE A 263 8.05 9.67 -11.50
C ILE A 263 9.24 8.93 -12.13
N MET A 264 10.26 8.59 -11.33
CA MET A 264 11.46 7.83 -11.72
C MET A 264 11.67 6.62 -10.80
N PRO A 265 12.43 5.58 -11.24
CA PRO A 265 12.86 4.52 -10.34
C PRO A 265 13.57 5.06 -9.08
N PRO A 266 13.24 4.56 -7.88
CA PRO A 266 13.79 5.07 -6.63
C PRO A 266 15.22 4.61 -6.34
N ASP A 267 15.88 3.94 -7.30
CA ASP A 267 17.23 3.38 -7.12
C ASP A 267 18.33 4.45 -7.03
N ASN A 268 18.02 5.71 -7.38
CA ASN A 268 19.00 6.79 -7.36
C ASN A 268 18.44 8.08 -6.74
N VAL A 269 18.73 8.27 -5.47
CA VAL A 269 18.31 9.44 -4.67
C VAL A 269 18.79 10.76 -5.29
N GLU A 270 20.02 10.81 -5.84
CA GLU A 270 20.57 12.02 -6.43
C GLU A 270 19.79 12.52 -7.65
N SER A 271 19.17 11.61 -8.41
CA SER A 271 18.30 12.01 -9.51
C SER A 271 17.07 12.77 -9.01
N PHE A 272 16.52 12.39 -7.86
CA PHE A 272 15.41 13.11 -7.23
C PHE A 272 15.84 14.44 -6.60
N VAL A 273 17.04 14.52 -6.00
CA VAL A 273 17.62 15.79 -5.56
C VAL A 273 17.77 16.77 -6.74
N ARG A 274 18.14 16.26 -7.92
CA ARG A 274 18.22 17.08 -9.15
C ARG A 274 16.84 17.49 -9.63
N LEU A 275 15.88 16.55 -9.70
CA LEU A 275 14.52 16.85 -10.14
C LEU A 275 13.87 17.91 -9.25
N LYS A 276 14.08 17.84 -7.94
CA LYS A 276 13.55 18.80 -6.97
C LYS A 276 14.03 20.24 -7.19
N ARG A 277 15.19 20.43 -7.82
CA ARG A 277 15.69 21.76 -8.20
C ARG A 277 15.06 22.31 -9.49
N GLU A 278 14.40 21.42 -10.24
CA GLU A 278 13.86 21.71 -11.57
C GLU A 278 12.34 21.92 -11.56
N THR A 279 11.67 21.65 -10.44
CA THR A 279 10.21 21.81 -10.27
C THR A 279 9.86 22.35 -8.91
N ARG A 280 8.71 23.04 -8.84
CA ARG A 280 8.08 23.51 -7.60
C ARG A 280 7.04 22.50 -7.04
N ILE A 281 6.68 21.49 -7.81
CA ILE A 281 5.72 20.48 -7.36
C ILE A 281 6.38 19.65 -6.24
N PRO A 282 5.72 19.48 -5.10
CA PRO A 282 6.22 18.60 -4.04
C PRO A 282 6.46 17.18 -4.57
N LEU A 283 7.56 16.55 -4.17
CA LEU A 283 7.86 15.16 -4.52
C LEU A 283 7.43 14.24 -3.40
N CYS A 284 6.67 13.18 -3.73
CA CYS A 284 6.24 12.15 -2.79
C CYS A 284 6.96 10.83 -3.07
N GLN A 285 7.59 10.25 -2.05
CA GLN A 285 8.40 9.03 -2.18
C GLN A 285 8.24 8.14 -0.95
N SER A 286 8.20 6.91 -1.05
CA SER A 286 8.00 5.97 -2.13
C SER A 286 7.54 4.65 -1.54
N GLU A 287 6.54 4.01 -2.13
CA GLU A 287 6.07 2.67 -1.79
C GLU A 287 7.15 1.59 -1.97
N ARG A 288 8.15 1.86 -2.82
CA ARG A 288 9.24 0.93 -3.18
C ARG A 288 10.49 1.09 -2.35
N VAL A 289 10.50 2.03 -1.40
CA VAL A 289 11.58 2.21 -0.43
C VAL A 289 11.19 1.55 0.88
N PHE A 290 12.03 0.63 1.35
CA PHE A 290 11.74 -0.19 2.52
C PHE A 290 12.62 0.19 3.71
N THR A 291 12.05 0.09 4.90
CA THR A 291 12.67 0.34 6.19
C THR A 291 13.18 1.77 6.39
N ARG A 292 13.43 2.15 7.64
CA ARG A 292 14.09 3.42 7.97
C ARG A 292 15.47 3.58 7.31
N PHE A 293 16.16 2.47 7.05
CA PHE A 293 17.48 2.49 6.42
C PHE A 293 17.40 2.92 4.96
N GLY A 294 16.39 2.47 4.25
CA GLY A 294 16.12 2.89 2.87
C GLY A 294 15.65 4.35 2.78
N PHE A 295 14.75 4.78 3.68
CA PHE A 295 14.23 6.16 3.69
C PHE A 295 15.25 7.20 4.16
N ARG A 296 16.21 6.83 4.99
CA ARG A 296 17.20 7.75 5.54
C ARG A 296 17.89 8.63 4.50
N PRO A 297 18.49 8.10 3.40
CA PRO A 297 19.14 8.96 2.42
C PRO A 297 18.18 9.91 1.68
N TRP A 298 16.91 9.55 1.54
CA TRP A 298 15.88 10.41 0.94
C TRP A 298 15.58 11.63 1.80
N ILE A 299 15.45 11.40 3.09
CA ILE A 299 15.17 12.43 4.09
C ILE A 299 16.39 13.32 4.29
N GLU A 300 17.57 12.74 4.57
CA GLU A 300 18.80 13.50 4.86
C GLU A 300 19.26 14.36 3.68
N ARG A 301 19.04 13.91 2.43
CA ARG A 301 19.43 14.66 1.23
C ARG A 301 18.37 15.60 0.71
N GLY A 302 17.20 15.61 1.36
CA GLY A 302 16.07 16.41 0.91
C GLY A 302 15.59 16.04 -0.50
N ALA A 303 15.58 14.74 -0.81
CA ALA A 303 15.16 14.22 -2.11
C ALA A 303 13.64 14.05 -2.24
N THR A 304 12.92 14.21 -1.15
CA THR A 304 11.45 14.13 -1.08
C THR A 304 10.91 15.24 -0.21
N ASP A 305 9.66 15.62 -0.43
CA ASP A 305 8.88 16.57 0.39
C ASP A 305 7.85 15.85 1.25
N ILE A 306 7.38 14.68 0.79
CA ILE A 306 6.41 13.83 1.47
C ILE A 306 6.97 12.41 1.49
N VAL A 307 6.99 11.80 2.66
CA VAL A 307 7.50 10.43 2.83
C VAL A 307 6.32 9.46 2.78
N MET A 308 6.38 8.45 1.90
CA MET A 308 5.27 7.52 1.65
C MET A 308 5.71 6.07 1.84
N PRO A 309 5.75 5.55 3.08
CA PRO A 309 5.97 4.13 3.31
C PRO A 309 4.71 3.31 3.02
N ASP A 310 4.90 2.08 2.55
CA ASP A 310 3.86 1.04 2.58
C ASP A 310 4.12 0.11 3.77
N LEU A 311 3.17 0.01 4.70
CA LEU A 311 3.32 -0.82 5.90
C LEU A 311 3.29 -2.32 5.60
N SER A 312 2.62 -2.73 4.51
CA SER A 312 2.54 -4.13 4.09
C SER A 312 3.79 -4.61 3.33
N TRP A 313 4.64 -3.66 2.90
CA TRP A 313 5.84 -3.95 2.10
C TRP A 313 7.14 -3.55 2.78
N GLY A 314 7.11 -2.47 3.55
CA GLY A 314 8.30 -1.74 4.02
C GLY A 314 8.75 -2.05 5.44
N GLY A 315 8.18 -3.07 6.11
CA GLY A 315 8.61 -3.49 7.44
C GLY A 315 7.56 -3.36 8.56
N GLY A 316 6.30 -3.17 8.20
CA GLY A 316 5.18 -3.16 9.15
C GLY A 316 5.04 -1.86 9.93
N LEU A 317 4.23 -1.89 10.97
CA LEU A 317 4.02 -0.79 11.90
C LEU A 317 5.29 -0.40 12.66
N THR A 318 6.13 -1.39 13.00
CA THR A 318 7.41 -1.17 13.69
C THR A 318 8.33 -0.25 12.89
N GLU A 319 8.47 -0.45 11.60
CA GLU A 319 9.27 0.44 10.75
C GLU A 319 8.51 1.73 10.39
N GLY A 320 7.21 1.65 10.12
CA GLY A 320 6.38 2.81 9.79
C GLY A 320 6.50 3.92 10.85
N ARG A 321 6.39 3.58 12.15
CA ARG A 321 6.54 4.56 13.23
C ARG A 321 7.95 5.15 13.34
N LYS A 322 9.00 4.35 13.04
CA LYS A 322 10.39 4.81 13.05
C LYS A 322 10.68 5.74 11.86
N ILE A 323 10.14 5.41 10.69
CA ILE A 323 10.20 6.27 9.49
C ILE A 323 9.50 7.60 9.77
N ALA A 324 8.30 7.56 10.37
CA ALA A 324 7.53 8.75 10.70
C ALA A 324 8.28 9.66 11.70
N ALA A 325 8.86 9.09 12.77
CA ALA A 325 9.64 9.84 13.73
C ALA A 325 10.93 10.45 13.11
N MET A 326 11.56 9.74 12.18
CA MET A 326 12.72 10.28 11.45
C MET A 326 12.29 11.42 10.53
N ALA A 327 11.20 11.28 9.78
CA ALA A 327 10.66 12.32 8.91
C ALA A 327 10.25 13.57 9.68
N ASP A 328 9.64 13.42 10.87
CA ASP A 328 9.22 14.51 11.74
C ASP A 328 10.39 15.40 12.17
N THR A 329 11.57 14.82 12.43
CA THR A 329 12.78 15.59 12.77
C THR A 329 13.28 16.51 11.65
N TYR A 330 12.83 16.26 10.41
CA TYR A 330 13.09 17.08 9.22
C TYR A 330 11.87 17.89 8.76
N PHE A 331 10.81 17.93 9.58
CA PHE A 331 9.53 18.60 9.28
C PHE A 331 8.85 18.07 8.00
N LEU A 332 9.05 16.78 7.68
CA LEU A 332 8.44 16.15 6.53
C LEU A 332 7.15 15.42 6.93
N PRO A 333 6.06 15.64 6.19
CA PRO A 333 4.82 14.90 6.39
C PRO A 333 4.92 13.46 5.89
N ILE A 334 4.05 12.61 6.46
CA ILE A 334 3.85 11.22 6.06
C ILE A 334 2.48 11.09 5.37
N THR A 335 2.46 10.33 4.30
CA THR A 335 1.27 9.65 3.77
C THR A 335 1.62 8.16 3.62
N CYS A 336 0.68 7.24 3.89
CA CYS A 336 0.94 5.83 3.64
C CYS A 336 0.37 5.44 2.28
N HIS A 337 1.17 4.68 1.50
CA HIS A 337 0.66 3.99 0.33
C HIS A 337 -0.30 2.88 0.75
N ASP A 338 -1.47 2.77 0.12
CA ASP A 338 -2.43 1.70 0.35
C ASP A 338 -3.40 1.48 -0.82
N THR A 339 -3.03 0.58 -1.71
CA THR A 339 -3.92 -0.04 -2.71
C THR A 339 -3.97 -1.56 -2.50
N ILE A 340 -3.79 -2.01 -1.26
CA ILE A 340 -3.47 -3.38 -0.88
C ILE A 340 -4.72 -4.16 -0.52
N GLY A 341 -5.28 -3.85 0.64
CA GLY A 341 -6.40 -4.59 1.19
C GLY A 341 -6.88 -4.04 2.53
N PRO A 342 -7.96 -4.63 3.09
CA PRO A 342 -8.60 -4.07 4.26
C PRO A 342 -7.71 -4.05 5.51
N VAL A 343 -6.88 -5.07 5.73
CA VAL A 343 -6.05 -5.16 6.94
C VAL A 343 -4.90 -4.17 6.88
N ALA A 344 -4.32 -3.96 5.68
CA ALA A 344 -3.31 -2.95 5.43
C ALA A 344 -3.86 -1.54 5.72
N LEU A 345 -5.06 -1.22 5.22
CA LEU A 345 -5.72 0.05 5.45
C LEU A 345 -5.99 0.30 6.95
N TRP A 346 -6.43 -0.74 7.69
CA TRP A 346 -6.60 -0.63 9.14
C TRP A 346 -5.27 -0.31 9.85
N ALA A 347 -4.21 -1.05 9.53
CA ALA A 347 -2.89 -0.85 10.13
C ALA A 347 -2.32 0.54 9.83
N ALA A 348 -2.39 0.98 8.56
CA ALA A 348 -1.95 2.30 8.16
C ALA A 348 -2.76 3.42 8.84
N THR A 349 -4.08 3.24 8.97
CA THR A 349 -4.94 4.22 9.67
C THR A 349 -4.56 4.34 11.15
N HIS A 350 -4.24 3.24 11.85
CA HIS A 350 -3.73 3.31 13.23
C HIS A 350 -2.45 4.15 13.33
N LEU A 351 -1.50 3.94 12.41
CA LEU A 351 -0.29 4.75 12.37
C LEU A 351 -0.61 6.23 12.11
N MET A 352 -1.44 6.51 11.11
CA MET A 352 -1.78 7.88 10.69
C MET A 352 -2.58 8.66 11.75
N LEU A 353 -3.36 7.99 12.59
CA LEU A 353 -4.00 8.62 13.74
C LEU A 353 -3.02 8.90 14.88
N HIS A 354 -1.95 8.11 15.01
CA HIS A 354 -0.95 8.26 16.07
C HIS A 354 0.07 9.35 15.75
N ILE A 355 0.69 9.33 14.57
CA ILE A 355 1.83 10.20 14.25
C ILE A 355 1.41 11.67 14.09
N PRO A 356 2.17 12.64 14.64
CA PRO A 356 1.83 14.06 14.53
C PRO A 356 1.96 14.62 13.11
N ASN A 357 2.89 14.09 12.32
CA ASN A 357 3.20 14.51 10.95
C ASN A 357 2.42 13.75 9.86
N GLY A 358 1.33 13.04 10.20
CA GLY A 358 0.43 12.43 9.22
C GLY A 358 -0.30 13.47 8.38
N LEU A 359 -0.22 13.39 7.05
CA LEU A 359 -0.79 14.35 6.11
C LEU A 359 -2.21 13.93 5.67
N ILE A 360 -2.30 12.86 4.93
CA ILE A 360 -3.52 12.32 4.32
C ILE A 360 -3.33 10.82 4.09
N MET A 361 -4.41 10.03 3.98
CA MET A 361 -4.33 8.58 3.80
C MET A 361 -4.79 8.17 2.41
N GLU A 362 -4.07 7.28 1.76
CA GLU A 362 -4.49 6.66 0.51
C GLU A 362 -5.66 5.72 0.69
N THR A 363 -6.60 5.75 -0.26
CA THR A 363 -7.71 4.82 -0.33
C THR A 363 -8.11 4.54 -1.78
N VAL A 364 -8.79 3.43 -1.99
CA VAL A 364 -9.51 3.12 -3.22
C VAL A 364 -10.99 2.93 -2.87
N ARG A 365 -11.84 3.90 -3.20
CA ARG A 365 -13.28 3.83 -2.86
C ARG A 365 -13.97 2.58 -3.39
N GLY A 366 -13.54 2.13 -4.57
CA GLY A 366 -14.05 0.91 -5.18
C GLY A 366 -13.71 -0.35 -4.39
N TYR A 367 -12.58 -0.39 -3.69
CA TYR A 367 -12.18 -1.51 -2.84
C TYR A 367 -12.94 -1.50 -1.52
N ILE A 368 -13.02 -0.34 -0.87
CA ILE A 368 -13.74 -0.16 0.40
C ILE A 368 -15.22 -0.51 0.24
N ASP A 369 -15.88 -0.02 -0.79
CA ASP A 369 -17.30 -0.29 -1.06
C ASP A 369 -17.55 -1.60 -1.83
N GLY A 370 -16.50 -2.24 -2.30
CA GLY A 370 -16.58 -3.44 -3.14
C GLY A 370 -16.30 -4.73 -2.39
N TRP A 371 -15.03 -5.05 -2.16
CA TRP A 371 -14.64 -6.38 -1.71
C TRP A 371 -14.07 -6.46 -0.29
N TYR A 372 -13.82 -5.33 0.40
CA TYR A 372 -13.27 -5.36 1.76
C TYR A 372 -14.19 -6.10 2.74
N ASP A 373 -15.50 -5.94 2.62
CA ASP A 373 -16.50 -6.63 3.44
C ASP A 373 -16.55 -8.15 3.20
N GLU A 374 -15.98 -8.62 2.07
CA GLU A 374 -15.86 -10.06 1.79
C GLU A 374 -14.70 -10.70 2.57
N VAL A 375 -13.75 -9.92 3.06
CA VAL A 375 -12.49 -10.37 3.67
C VAL A 375 -12.52 -10.20 5.18
N VAL A 376 -12.95 -9.05 5.66
CA VAL A 376 -12.90 -8.70 7.09
C VAL A 376 -14.28 -8.58 7.69
N THR A 377 -14.35 -8.80 9.01
CA THR A 377 -15.62 -8.76 9.77
C THR A 377 -16.16 -7.34 9.90
N ASP A 378 -15.28 -6.36 9.91
CA ASP A 378 -15.62 -4.97 10.17
C ASP A 378 -14.96 -4.07 9.11
N ARG A 379 -15.78 -3.33 8.36
CA ARG A 379 -15.30 -2.36 7.41
C ARG A 379 -14.85 -1.08 8.13
N ILE A 380 -13.76 -0.49 7.64
CA ILE A 380 -13.35 0.83 8.11
C ILE A 380 -14.39 1.88 7.71
N GLU A 381 -14.70 2.80 8.62
CA GLU A 381 -15.68 3.85 8.36
C GLU A 381 -15.05 5.00 7.56
N VAL A 382 -15.64 5.31 6.41
CA VAL A 382 -15.35 6.52 5.63
C VAL A 382 -16.54 7.47 5.79
N ARG A 383 -16.31 8.64 6.34
CA ARG A 383 -17.33 9.67 6.51
C ARG A 383 -16.77 11.05 6.17
N GLU A 384 -17.44 11.75 5.28
CA GLU A 384 -17.05 13.11 4.86
C GLU A 384 -15.57 13.19 4.42
N GLY A 385 -15.10 12.23 3.64
CA GLY A 385 -13.72 12.19 3.15
C GLY A 385 -12.67 11.91 4.22
N HIS A 386 -13.05 11.27 5.34
CA HIS A 386 -12.15 10.91 6.43
C HIS A 386 -12.34 9.46 6.86
N LEU A 387 -11.23 8.82 7.27
CA LEU A 387 -11.24 7.53 7.95
C LEU A 387 -11.42 7.72 9.46
N HIS A 388 -12.28 6.86 10.03
CA HIS A 388 -12.54 6.78 11.44
C HIS A 388 -12.30 5.36 11.94
N LEU A 389 -11.57 5.22 13.06
CA LEU A 389 -11.40 3.92 13.73
C LEU A 389 -12.22 3.88 15.01
N PRO A 390 -12.91 2.76 15.25
CA PRO A 390 -13.54 2.50 16.54
C PRO A 390 -12.48 2.20 17.62
N ASP A 391 -12.84 2.44 18.90
CA ASP A 391 -12.00 2.09 20.03
C ASP A 391 -12.12 0.60 20.36
N ARG A 392 -11.58 -0.26 19.48
CA ARG A 392 -11.55 -1.71 19.63
C ARG A 392 -10.13 -2.21 19.82
N PRO A 393 -9.93 -3.30 20.62
CA PRO A 393 -8.61 -3.89 20.83
C PRO A 393 -7.95 -4.37 19.53
N GLY A 394 -6.64 -4.21 19.44
CA GLY A 394 -5.85 -4.61 18.29
C GLY A 394 -6.12 -3.75 17.06
N LEU A 395 -6.21 -4.38 15.91
CA LEU A 395 -6.60 -3.74 14.64
C LEU A 395 -8.06 -3.24 14.69
N GLY A 396 -8.95 -3.94 15.41
CA GLY A 396 -10.38 -3.64 15.45
C GLY A 396 -11.22 -4.40 14.42
N THR A 397 -10.62 -5.28 13.65
CA THR A 397 -11.27 -6.17 12.67
C THR A 397 -10.62 -7.55 12.69
N ARG A 398 -11.24 -8.53 12.03
CA ARG A 398 -10.73 -9.91 11.90
C ARG A 398 -10.95 -10.43 10.49
N LEU A 399 -10.15 -11.42 10.09
CA LEU A 399 -10.41 -12.17 8.87
C LEU A 399 -11.70 -12.98 9.03
N ARG A 400 -12.59 -12.95 8.05
CA ARG A 400 -13.84 -13.71 8.05
C ARG A 400 -13.55 -15.20 7.92
N GLU A 401 -14.20 -16.02 8.72
CA GLU A 401 -13.98 -17.47 8.70
C GLU A 401 -14.51 -18.14 7.41
N ASP A 402 -15.54 -17.56 6.78
CA ASP A 402 -16.07 -18.08 5.51
C ASP A 402 -15.10 -17.95 4.34
N ILE A 403 -14.13 -17.02 4.42
CA ILE A 403 -13.08 -16.89 3.42
C ILE A 403 -12.15 -18.12 3.39
N LEU A 404 -11.93 -18.75 4.54
CA LEU A 404 -11.10 -19.96 4.67
C LEU A 404 -11.73 -21.18 4.01
N ALA A 405 -13.06 -21.20 3.90
CA ALA A 405 -13.80 -22.31 3.29
C ALA A 405 -13.93 -22.19 1.75
N ARG A 406 -13.43 -21.13 1.15
CA ARG A 406 -13.50 -20.94 -0.31
C ARG A 406 -12.63 -21.95 -1.05
N PRO A 407 -13.11 -22.56 -2.14
CA PRO A 407 -12.36 -23.61 -2.88
C PRO A 407 -11.01 -23.14 -3.42
N GLU A 408 -10.88 -21.84 -3.74
CA GLU A 408 -9.67 -21.20 -4.22
C GLU A 408 -8.70 -20.83 -3.10
N ALA A 409 -9.12 -20.88 -1.83
CA ALA A 409 -8.25 -20.58 -0.69
C ALA A 409 -7.15 -21.64 -0.56
N ARG A 410 -5.96 -21.17 -0.28
CA ARG A 410 -4.80 -21.98 0.09
C ARG A 410 -4.39 -21.56 1.48
N ILE A 411 -4.31 -22.56 2.36
CA ILE A 411 -3.96 -22.35 3.75
C ILE A 411 -2.73 -23.20 4.02
N GLU A 412 -1.70 -22.56 4.54
CA GLU A 412 -0.49 -23.22 5.01
C GLU A 412 -0.32 -22.98 6.51
N VAL A 413 0.15 -24.00 7.23
CA VAL A 413 0.20 -23.99 8.69
C VAL A 413 1.52 -24.53 9.19
N SER A 414 2.19 -23.74 10.06
CA SER A 414 3.34 -24.18 10.85
C SER A 414 2.97 -24.24 12.34
N THR A 415 3.33 -25.34 12.98
CA THR A 415 3.20 -25.60 14.41
C THR A 415 4.50 -26.24 14.93
N GLU A 416 4.65 -26.40 16.24
CA GLU A 416 5.79 -27.10 16.82
C GLU A 416 5.96 -28.52 16.26
N ASP A 417 4.85 -29.22 15.97
CA ASP A 417 4.87 -30.59 15.43
C ASP A 417 5.27 -30.63 13.95
N THR A 418 4.89 -29.64 13.15
CA THR A 418 5.32 -29.56 11.76
C THR A 418 6.81 -29.23 11.64
N LEU A 419 7.33 -28.39 12.52
CA LEU A 419 8.75 -28.00 12.54
C LEU A 419 9.69 -29.16 12.94
N LYS A 420 9.22 -30.11 13.77
CA LYS A 420 10.02 -31.28 14.16
C LYS A 420 10.23 -32.31 13.04
N ARG A 421 9.56 -32.13 11.89
CA ARG A 421 9.65 -33.07 10.75
C ARG A 421 10.74 -32.67 9.73
N TRP A 422 11.40 -31.57 9.97
CA TRP A 422 12.56 -31.08 9.22
C TRP A 422 13.83 -31.22 10.07
#